data_ac763305f7c51146257c642b2c62d237
#
_entry.id   ac763305f7c51146257c642b2c62d237
#
_cell.length_a   1.000
_cell.length_b   1.000
_cell.length_c   1.000
_cell.angle_alpha   90.00
_cell.angle_beta   90.00
_cell.angle_gamma   90.00
#
_symmetry.space_group_name_H-M   'P 1'
#
loop_
_entity.id
_entity.type
_entity.pdbx_description
1 polymer ?
#
loop_
_entity_poly.entity_id
_entity_poly.type
_entity_poly.pdbx_seq_one_letter_code
_entity_poly.pdbx_strand_id
1 'polypeptide(L)'
;MSTRTKDELGTLSLLGNKKTVYKDDYAPEVLETFPNKHPENDYFVKFNCPEFTSLCPITGQPDFATIYISYVPGERMVESKSLKLYLYSFRNHGDFHEDCMNIIMKI
;
A
#
# COMPACT_ATOMS: atom_id res chain seq x y z
N MET A 1 -10.18 1.59 -21.24
CA MET A 1 -8.92 1.91 -21.93
C MET A 1 -8.02 2.73 -20.99
N SER A 2 -6.77 2.37 -20.90
CA SER A 2 -5.84 3.12 -20.05
C SER A 2 -5.40 4.42 -20.73
N THR A 3 -5.30 5.51 -19.96
CA THR A 3 -4.71 6.77 -20.40
C THR A 3 -3.19 6.76 -20.28
N ARG A 4 -2.59 5.68 -19.77
CA ARG A 4 -1.16 5.58 -19.54
C ARG A 4 -0.46 4.91 -20.71
N THR A 5 0.79 5.31 -20.94
CA THR A 5 1.63 4.69 -21.96
C THR A 5 2.13 3.33 -21.51
N LYS A 6 2.64 2.53 -22.47
CA LYS A 6 3.29 1.26 -22.14
C LYS A 6 4.49 1.44 -21.21
N ASP A 7 5.27 2.50 -21.39
CA ASP A 7 6.44 2.76 -20.57
C ASP A 7 6.06 3.08 -19.13
N GLU A 8 4.97 3.85 -18.93
CA GLU A 8 4.48 4.14 -17.60
C GLU A 8 4.00 2.87 -16.89
N LEU A 9 3.28 1.99 -17.59
CA LEU A 9 2.82 0.72 -17.04
C LEU A 9 3.95 -0.27 -16.83
N GLY A 10 4.95 -0.25 -17.70
CA GLY A 10 6.11 -1.12 -17.61
C GLY A 10 7.02 -0.85 -16.41
N THR A 11 6.91 0.32 -15.79
CA THR A 11 7.64 0.62 -14.55
C THR A 11 7.04 -0.04 -13.32
N LEU A 12 5.81 -0.54 -13.42
CA LEU A 12 5.10 -1.19 -12.31
C LEU A 12 5.34 -2.70 -12.37
N SER A 13 6.20 -3.19 -11.51
CA SER A 13 6.67 -4.58 -11.55
C SER A 13 5.63 -5.62 -11.21
N LEU A 14 4.50 -5.22 -10.60
CA LEU A 14 3.49 -6.14 -10.09
C LEU A 14 2.27 -6.29 -10.97
N LEU A 15 2.15 -5.50 -12.05
CA LEU A 15 0.99 -5.53 -12.92
C LEU A 15 1.11 -6.61 -14.00
N GLY A 16 0.69 -7.82 -13.66
CA GLY A 16 0.35 -8.87 -14.61
C GLY A 16 1.49 -9.66 -15.25
N ASN A 17 2.72 -9.16 -15.24
CA ASN A 17 3.83 -9.77 -15.96
C ASN A 17 4.75 -10.63 -15.10
N LYS A 18 4.61 -10.54 -13.79
CA LYS A 18 5.45 -11.27 -12.84
C LYS A 18 4.59 -12.04 -11.87
N LYS A 19 5.08 -13.22 -11.48
CA LYS A 19 4.50 -13.97 -10.39
C LYS A 19 4.58 -13.13 -9.10
N THR A 20 3.44 -12.96 -8.45
CA THR A 20 3.39 -12.23 -7.20
C THR A 20 3.97 -13.08 -6.07
N VAL A 21 4.90 -12.50 -5.32
CA VAL A 21 5.46 -13.09 -4.10
C VAL A 21 5.03 -12.23 -2.93
N TYR A 22 4.31 -12.83 -1.99
CA TYR A 22 3.90 -12.14 -0.77
C TYR A 22 5.03 -12.17 0.25
N LYS A 23 5.31 -11.01 0.84
CA LYS A 23 6.25 -10.88 1.94
C LYS A 23 5.49 -10.78 3.25
N ASP A 24 5.82 -11.64 4.20
CA ASP A 24 5.18 -11.70 5.51
C ASP A 24 6.03 -11.06 6.62
N ASP A 25 7.17 -10.47 6.25
CA ASP A 25 7.94 -9.55 7.09
C ASP A 25 7.76 -8.13 6.56
N TYR A 26 7.84 -7.14 7.45
CA TYR A 26 7.66 -5.74 7.05
C TYR A 26 8.55 -5.37 5.86
N ALA A 27 7.92 -4.95 4.77
CA ALA A 27 8.61 -4.74 3.50
C ALA A 27 8.11 -3.46 2.79
N PRO A 28 8.55 -2.28 3.23
CA PRO A 28 8.13 -1.02 2.59
C PRO A 28 8.58 -0.91 1.14
N GLU A 29 9.62 -1.64 0.76
CA GLU A 29 10.17 -1.62 -0.61
C GLU A 29 9.23 -2.21 -1.66
N VAL A 30 8.19 -2.93 -1.27
CA VAL A 30 7.22 -3.47 -2.24
C VAL A 30 6.23 -2.43 -2.74
N LEU A 31 6.08 -1.32 -2.01
CA LEU A 31 5.16 -0.26 -2.39
C LEU A 31 5.66 0.47 -3.63
N GLU A 32 4.78 0.59 -4.62
CA GLU A 32 5.08 1.25 -5.88
C GLU A 32 4.18 2.46 -6.09
N THR A 33 4.67 3.41 -6.85
CA THR A 33 3.93 4.60 -7.26
C THR A 33 4.05 4.77 -8.77
N PHE A 34 3.14 5.58 -9.32
CA PHE A 34 3.15 5.94 -10.72
C PHE A 34 2.81 7.42 -10.90
N PRO A 35 3.15 8.02 -12.05
CA PRO A 35 2.90 9.45 -12.24
C PRO A 35 1.42 9.79 -12.24
N ASN A 36 1.07 10.88 -11.56
CA ASN A 36 -0.26 11.46 -11.63
C ASN A 36 -0.37 12.29 -12.91
N LYS A 37 -1.33 11.97 -13.77
CA LYS A 37 -1.56 12.71 -15.03
C LYS A 37 -2.38 13.96 -14.85
N HIS A 38 -2.95 14.17 -13.68
CA HIS A 38 -3.86 15.29 -13.40
C HIS A 38 -3.45 16.04 -12.14
N PRO A 39 -2.17 16.48 -12.06
CA PRO A 39 -1.68 17.11 -10.82
C PRO A 39 -2.33 18.48 -10.53
N GLU A 40 -2.98 19.09 -11.55
CA GLU A 40 -3.72 20.34 -11.42
C GLU A 40 -5.07 20.16 -10.74
N ASN A 41 -5.55 18.93 -10.60
CA ASN A 41 -6.84 18.65 -9.97
C ASN A 41 -6.65 18.21 -8.53
N ASP A 42 -7.38 18.84 -7.62
CA ASP A 42 -7.43 18.39 -6.23
C ASP A 42 -8.54 17.37 -6.06
N TYR A 43 -8.17 16.12 -6.12
CA TYR A 43 -9.12 15.02 -5.92
C TYR A 43 -8.60 14.08 -4.83
N PHE A 44 -9.54 13.40 -4.15
CA PHE A 44 -9.19 12.43 -3.14
C PHE A 44 -9.10 11.04 -3.74
N VAL A 45 -8.02 10.34 -3.43
CA VAL A 45 -7.93 8.90 -3.59
C VAL A 45 -8.22 8.26 -2.24
N LYS A 46 -9.15 7.31 -2.22
CA LYS A 46 -9.55 6.62 -0.99
C LYS A 46 -9.39 5.12 -1.15
N PHE A 47 -8.76 4.50 -0.17
CA PHE A 47 -8.67 3.05 -0.07
C PHE A 47 -9.36 2.58 1.20
N ASN A 48 -10.15 1.50 1.06
CA ASN A 48 -10.73 0.77 2.17
C ASN A 48 -10.03 -0.58 2.22
N CYS A 49 -9.28 -0.83 3.29
CA CYS A 49 -8.43 -2.01 3.42
C CYS A 49 -8.89 -2.84 4.63
N PRO A 50 -9.90 -3.74 4.46
CA PRO A 50 -10.53 -4.42 5.58
C PRO A 50 -9.76 -5.63 6.13
N GLU A 51 -8.67 -6.03 5.47
CA GLU A 51 -7.99 -7.28 5.80
C GLU A 51 -6.62 -7.06 6.44
N PHE A 52 -6.42 -5.90 7.05
CA PHE A 52 -5.15 -5.61 7.71
C PHE A 52 -4.95 -6.50 8.92
N THR A 53 -3.74 -7.05 9.06
CA THR A 53 -3.35 -7.89 10.18
C THR A 53 -1.95 -7.47 10.65
N SER A 54 -1.79 -7.38 11.96
CA SER A 54 -0.49 -7.25 12.61
C SER A 54 -0.47 -8.16 13.84
N LEU A 55 0.60 -8.14 14.61
CA LEU A 55 0.68 -8.91 15.84
C LEU A 55 0.63 -7.98 17.04
N CYS A 56 -0.07 -8.40 18.08
CA CYS A 56 0.00 -7.74 19.37
C CYS A 56 1.43 -7.83 19.91
N PRO A 57 2.09 -6.72 20.25
CA PRO A 57 3.50 -6.78 20.70
C PRO A 57 3.65 -7.42 22.07
N ILE A 58 2.57 -7.59 22.82
CA ILE A 58 2.58 -8.18 24.16
C ILE A 58 2.30 -9.68 24.08
N THR A 59 1.23 -10.07 23.37
CA THR A 59 0.77 -11.48 23.35
C THR A 59 1.23 -12.24 22.12
N GLY A 60 1.65 -11.56 21.04
CA GLY A 60 1.98 -12.17 19.76
C GLY A 60 0.78 -12.70 18.98
N GLN A 61 -0.44 -12.41 19.45
CA GLN A 61 -1.66 -12.83 18.76
C GLN A 61 -1.96 -11.90 17.59
N PRO A 62 -2.60 -12.43 16.52
CA PRO A 62 -3.03 -11.58 15.40
C PRO A 62 -4.06 -10.55 15.83
N ASP A 63 -3.82 -9.30 15.41
CA ASP A 63 -4.75 -8.19 15.54
C ASP A 63 -5.28 -7.82 14.16
N PHE A 64 -6.59 -7.67 14.05
CA PHE A 64 -7.26 -7.36 12.78
C PHE A 64 -7.79 -5.93 12.80
N ALA A 65 -7.74 -5.28 11.66
CA ALA A 65 -8.27 -3.92 11.53
C ALA A 65 -8.68 -3.64 10.09
N THR A 66 -9.56 -2.66 9.94
CA THR A 66 -9.82 -2.02 8.66
C THR A 66 -9.05 -0.72 8.61
N ILE A 67 -8.24 -0.55 7.57
CA ILE A 67 -7.49 0.69 7.37
C ILE A 67 -8.17 1.51 6.29
N TYR A 68 -8.40 2.78 6.59
CA TYR A 68 -8.90 3.76 5.64
C TYR A 68 -7.77 4.72 5.31
N ILE A 69 -7.43 4.80 4.03
CA ILE A 69 -6.41 5.71 3.55
C ILE A 69 -7.08 6.69 2.58
N SER A 70 -6.88 7.99 2.80
CA SER A 70 -7.29 8.99 1.84
C SER A 70 -6.21 10.04 1.70
N TYR A 71 -5.99 10.49 0.45
CA TYR A 71 -4.98 11.50 0.17
C TYR A 71 -5.31 12.25 -1.10
N VAL A 72 -4.77 13.45 -1.23
CA VAL A 72 -4.78 14.22 -2.48
C VAL A 72 -3.43 13.97 -3.15
N PRO A 73 -3.40 13.29 -4.31
CA PRO A 73 -2.12 12.98 -4.95
C PRO A 73 -1.45 14.25 -5.50
N GLY A 74 -0.13 14.31 -5.32
CA GLY A 74 0.71 15.32 -5.95
C GLY A 74 1.20 14.82 -7.31
N GLU A 75 2.51 14.72 -7.46
CA GLU A 75 3.11 14.25 -8.71
C GLU A 75 2.97 12.74 -8.92
N ARG A 76 2.80 11.99 -7.84
CA ARG A 76 2.74 10.53 -7.89
C ARG A 76 1.51 10.00 -7.17
N MET A 77 1.10 8.80 -7.58
CA MET A 77 -0.02 8.08 -7.01
C MET A 77 0.43 6.70 -6.54
N VAL A 78 -0.19 6.22 -5.47
CA VAL A 78 0.06 4.87 -4.94
C VAL A 78 -0.59 3.83 -5.83
N GLU A 79 0.17 2.80 -6.20
CA GLU A 79 -0.35 1.67 -6.96
C GLU A 79 -1.05 0.68 -6.00
N SER A 80 -2.30 0.33 -6.29
CA SER A 80 -3.18 -0.36 -5.34
C SER A 80 -2.77 -1.79 -5.04
N LYS A 81 -2.24 -2.53 -6.01
CA LYS A 81 -1.78 -3.90 -5.78
C LYS A 81 -0.55 -3.93 -4.88
N SER A 82 0.38 -3.01 -5.10
CA SER A 82 1.55 -2.87 -4.24
C SER A 82 1.19 -2.42 -2.83
N LEU A 83 0.17 -1.59 -2.70
CA LEU A 83 -0.36 -1.20 -1.40
C LEU A 83 -0.89 -2.43 -0.64
N LYS A 84 -1.63 -3.31 -1.32
CA LYS A 84 -2.10 -4.56 -0.73
C LYS A 84 -0.94 -5.41 -0.23
N LEU A 85 0.10 -5.55 -1.02
CA LEU A 85 1.30 -6.32 -0.64
C LEU A 85 2.06 -5.67 0.51
N TYR A 86 2.13 -4.35 0.51
CA TYR A 86 2.75 -3.60 1.60
C TYR A 86 1.99 -3.83 2.92
N LEU A 87 0.68 -3.68 2.91
CA LEU A 87 -0.14 -3.90 4.10
C LEU A 87 -0.07 -5.37 4.58
N TYR A 88 -0.02 -6.31 3.64
CA TYR A 88 0.15 -7.72 3.96
C TYR A 88 1.46 -7.98 4.70
N SER A 89 2.51 -7.21 4.42
CA SER A 89 3.82 -7.38 5.05
C SER A 89 3.83 -7.09 6.56
N PHE A 90 2.76 -6.49 7.08
CA PHE A 90 2.62 -6.25 8.52
C PHE A 90 2.16 -7.49 9.31
N ARG A 91 1.74 -8.57 8.66
CA ARG A 91 1.03 -9.65 9.37
C ARG A 91 1.84 -10.31 10.47
N ASN A 92 3.16 -10.32 10.38
CA ASN A 92 4.04 -10.84 11.43
C ASN A 92 4.79 -9.72 12.16
N HIS A 93 4.38 -8.46 11.95
CA HIS A 93 4.99 -7.31 12.58
C HIS A 93 4.30 -7.03 13.93
N GLY A 94 5.08 -7.06 15.00
CA GLY A 94 4.57 -6.85 16.35
C GLY A 94 4.59 -5.38 16.75
N ASP A 95 3.45 -4.71 16.61
CA ASP A 95 3.31 -3.30 16.99
C ASP A 95 1.86 -3.00 17.34
N PHE A 96 1.63 -1.97 18.15
CA PHE A 96 0.27 -1.49 18.38
C PHE A 96 -0.30 -0.88 17.10
N HIS A 97 -1.64 -0.92 16.95
CA HIS A 97 -2.30 -0.36 15.77
C HIS A 97 -1.97 1.11 15.56
N GLU A 98 -1.89 1.87 16.63
CA GLU A 98 -1.54 3.30 16.56
C GLU A 98 -0.16 3.51 15.95
N ASP A 99 0.81 2.68 16.30
CA ASP A 99 2.15 2.74 15.75
C ASP A 99 2.17 2.32 14.26
N CYS A 100 1.45 1.25 13.92
CA CYS A 100 1.29 0.82 12.53
C CYS A 100 0.71 1.94 11.66
N MET A 101 -0.32 2.64 12.17
CA MET A 101 -0.93 3.75 11.43
C MET A 101 0.06 4.88 11.17
N ASN A 102 0.90 5.19 12.14
CA ASN A 102 1.93 6.22 11.97
C ASN A 102 3.00 5.81 10.97
N ILE A 103 3.39 4.54 10.95
CA ILE A 103 4.33 4.00 9.98
C ILE A 103 3.75 4.12 8.57
N ILE A 104 2.51 3.69 8.38
CA ILE A 104 1.84 3.72 7.08
C ILE A 104 1.67 5.15 6.58
N MET A 105 1.30 6.07 7.46
CA MET A 105 1.09 7.46 7.08
C MET A 105 2.35 8.15 6.59
N LYS A 106 3.52 7.73 7.05
CA LYS A 106 4.81 8.35 6.72
C LYS A 106 5.49 7.78 5.49
N ILE A 107 5.01 6.63 5.01
CA ILE A 107 5.69 5.94 3.92
C ILE A 107 5.67 6.71 2.60
#